data_b4cfe1c8e750ca8408a2e108582a5279
#
_entry.id   b4cfe1c8e750ca8408a2e108582a5279
#
_cell.length_a   1.000
_cell.length_b   1.000
_cell.length_c   1.000
_cell.angle_alpha   90.00
_cell.angle_beta   90.00
_cell.angle_gamma   90.00
#
_symmetry.space_group_name_H-M   'P 1'
#
loop_
_entity.id
_entity.type
_entity.pdbx_description
1 polymer ?
#
loop_
_entity_poly.entity_id
_entity_poly.type
_entity_poly.pdbx_seq_one_letter_code
_entity_poly.pdbx_strand_id
1 'polypeptide(L)'
;MKRSNDTNAILQVQKYTKVLASLALLTILLASCGLIPQKSFSPNPVHFAETIVIEEDSNSLAAFPATQTYQKPSLAPPQLGIDRLHLFIDSLKGKRIAVVANQTSVVKEIHLVDTLLALNLNVVKVFAPEHGFRGDADAGQHIGHSTDDKTGLPLVSLYGSNKKPTDQQLADIDIVIYDIQDVGVRFYTYISTLHYVMEACAENNKQLVVLDRPNPNGHYVDGPILESTFKSFVGMHPVPIVYGMTIGEYAMMINGEGWLQNARRCQLWVIPCKNYKHKLTYSLPVAPSPNLRTDAAIALYPSLCLFEATTVSVGRGTDKPFEVYGHPQFPKTDFQFMPIPTIGAKNPLHLNKICQGIQLSQTTTKRSYQLNLNYLINAKELLGDSIAFIDQPAFFNRLAGTATLKDQLEKGWSAKEIRATWKPGLDAFLQTRNKYLLYE
;
A
#
# COMPACT_ATOMS: atom_id res chain seq x y z
N MET A 1 17.39 21.63 51.47
CA MET A 1 18.36 20.79 50.81
C MET A 1 17.94 20.57 49.34
N LYS A 2 18.23 21.56 48.48
CA LYS A 2 18.05 21.45 47.00
C LYS A 2 18.89 22.54 46.35
N ARG A 3 20.21 22.36 46.25
CA ARG A 3 21.14 23.22 45.48
C ARG A 3 22.50 22.52 45.33
N SER A 4 22.57 21.33 44.72
CA SER A 4 23.90 20.75 44.41
C SER A 4 23.96 19.97 43.07
N ASN A 5 22.87 19.85 42.32
CA ASN A 5 22.88 19.06 41.08
C ASN A 5 23.07 19.88 39.77
N ASP A 6 22.93 21.20 39.81
CA ASP A 6 23.03 22.02 38.59
C ASP A 6 24.46 22.41 38.19
N THR A 7 25.39 22.37 39.14
CA THR A 7 26.79 22.76 38.88
C THR A 7 27.58 21.71 38.10
N ASN A 8 27.24 20.43 38.26
CA ASN A 8 27.92 19.34 37.55
C ASN A 8 27.49 19.21 36.06
N ALA A 9 26.25 19.58 35.72
CA ALA A 9 25.76 19.57 34.34
C ALA A 9 26.41 20.68 33.49
N ILE A 10 26.63 21.87 34.09
CA ILE A 10 27.26 23.01 33.40
C ILE A 10 28.75 22.76 33.15
N LEU A 11 29.46 22.10 34.06
CA LEU A 11 30.87 21.73 33.90
C LEU A 11 31.07 20.62 32.80
N GLN A 12 30.13 19.72 32.63
CA GLN A 12 30.21 18.72 31.56
C GLN A 12 29.97 19.36 30.18
N VAL A 13 29.03 20.26 30.03
CA VAL A 13 28.75 20.95 28.75
C VAL A 13 29.96 21.80 28.33
N GLN A 14 30.63 22.51 29.26
CA GLN A 14 31.83 23.29 28.95
C GLN A 14 33.04 22.43 28.54
N LYS A 15 33.16 21.19 29.03
CA LYS A 15 34.21 20.24 28.58
C LYS A 15 33.99 19.76 27.14
N TYR A 16 32.75 19.45 26.77
CA TYR A 16 32.44 19.00 25.40
C TYR A 16 32.59 20.12 24.35
N THR A 17 32.27 21.37 24.70
CA THR A 17 32.46 22.52 23.80
C THR A 17 33.93 22.80 23.52
N LYS A 18 34.82 22.63 24.50
CA LYS A 18 36.28 22.80 24.31
C LYS A 18 36.92 21.70 23.47
N VAL A 19 36.45 20.46 23.56
CA VAL A 19 36.93 19.34 22.73
C VAL A 19 36.51 19.49 21.27
N LEU A 20 35.26 19.93 21.00
CA LEU A 20 34.77 20.19 19.64
C LEU A 20 35.48 21.37 18.98
N ALA A 21 35.80 22.44 19.73
CA ALA A 21 36.55 23.56 19.20
C ALA A 21 38.01 23.20 18.86
N SER A 22 38.65 22.30 19.64
CA SER A 22 40.01 21.81 19.37
C SER A 22 40.09 20.88 18.14
N LEU A 23 39.05 20.07 17.89
CA LEU A 23 38.95 19.24 16.68
C LEU A 23 38.71 20.06 15.41
N ALA A 24 37.93 21.16 15.49
CA ALA A 24 37.69 22.04 14.36
C ALA A 24 38.95 22.84 13.99
N LEU A 25 39.77 23.23 14.95
CA LEU A 25 41.03 23.90 14.67
C LEU A 25 42.09 22.98 14.05
N LEU A 26 42.08 21.69 14.40
CA LEU A 26 43.01 20.69 13.85
C LEU A 26 42.70 20.40 12.38
N THR A 27 41.43 20.40 11.99
CA THR A 27 41.01 20.20 10.60
C THR A 27 41.33 21.39 9.70
N ILE A 28 41.26 22.62 10.22
CA ILE A 28 41.66 23.84 9.47
C ILE A 28 43.18 23.92 9.28
N LEU A 29 43.98 23.49 10.25
CA LEU A 29 45.43 23.46 10.15
C LEU A 29 45.98 22.41 9.20
N LEU A 30 45.27 21.25 9.02
CA LEU A 30 45.64 20.23 8.06
C LEU A 30 45.30 20.60 6.61
N ALA A 31 44.32 21.47 6.41
CA ALA A 31 43.95 21.98 5.08
C ALA A 31 44.93 23.04 4.53
N SER A 32 45.71 23.74 5.43
CA SER A 32 46.66 24.76 5.04
C SER A 32 48.08 24.22 4.75
N CYS A 33 48.38 22.94 5.02
CA CYS A 33 49.70 22.35 4.81
C CYS A 33 49.92 21.61 3.50
N GLY A 34 48.98 21.70 2.52
CA GLY A 34 49.29 21.28 1.11
C GLY A 34 49.68 19.79 0.92
N LEU A 35 49.30 18.88 1.83
CA LEU A 35 49.72 17.47 1.79
C LEU A 35 48.71 16.50 1.19
N ILE A 36 47.72 17.00 0.43
CA ILE A 36 46.77 16.14 -0.33
C ILE A 36 46.95 16.46 -1.81
N PRO A 37 47.43 15.51 -2.63
CA PRO A 37 47.52 15.74 -4.06
C PRO A 37 46.11 15.78 -4.66
N GLN A 38 45.69 16.92 -5.20
CA GLN A 38 44.50 17.05 -6.01
C GLN A 38 44.76 16.37 -7.36
N LYS A 39 44.18 15.19 -7.59
CA LYS A 39 43.98 14.69 -8.95
C LYS A 39 42.84 15.44 -9.59
N SER A 40 43.20 16.36 -10.48
CA SER A 40 42.27 16.99 -11.38
C SER A 40 41.75 15.96 -12.37
N PHE A 41 40.44 15.64 -12.28
CA PHE A 41 39.75 14.94 -13.33
C PHE A 41 39.33 15.98 -14.39
N SER A 42 40.03 16.01 -15.54
CA SER A 42 39.52 16.67 -16.71
C SER A 42 38.66 15.68 -17.51
N PRO A 43 37.45 16.06 -17.94
CA PRO A 43 36.67 15.19 -18.83
C PRO A 43 37.33 15.23 -20.23
N ASN A 44 37.77 14.07 -20.70
CA ASN A 44 38.18 13.90 -22.10
C ASN A 44 36.97 14.15 -23.00
N PRO A 45 37.13 14.96 -24.09
CA PRO A 45 36.09 15.09 -25.09
C PRO A 45 35.97 13.77 -25.86
N VAL A 46 34.75 13.27 -25.97
CA VAL A 46 34.40 12.12 -26.82
C VAL A 46 34.57 12.58 -28.26
N HIS A 47 35.59 12.09 -28.94
CA HIS A 47 35.71 12.23 -30.39
C HIS A 47 34.60 11.41 -31.04
N PHE A 48 33.73 12.10 -31.78
CA PHE A 48 32.82 11.44 -32.73
C PHE A 48 33.63 10.88 -33.88
N ALA A 49 33.29 9.65 -34.21
CA ALA A 49 33.93 8.83 -35.20
C ALA A 49 33.95 9.48 -36.58
N GLU A 50 35.08 9.28 -37.25
CA GLU A 50 35.31 9.61 -38.63
C GLU A 50 34.27 9.01 -39.59
N THR A 51 33.87 9.80 -40.54
CA THR A 51 33.02 9.40 -41.66
C THR A 51 33.73 8.34 -42.48
N ILE A 52 33.29 7.08 -42.42
CA ILE A 52 33.75 6.04 -43.32
C ILE A 52 33.04 6.27 -44.66
N VAL A 53 33.80 6.68 -45.66
CA VAL A 53 33.37 6.67 -47.07
C VAL A 53 33.38 5.22 -47.52
N ILE A 54 32.22 4.64 -47.79
CA ILE A 54 32.11 3.32 -48.43
C ILE A 54 32.09 3.56 -49.94
N GLU A 55 33.14 3.14 -50.63
CA GLU A 55 33.10 2.99 -52.08
C GLU A 55 32.11 1.88 -52.45
N GLU A 56 31.15 2.23 -53.30
CA GLU A 56 30.21 1.28 -53.89
C GLU A 56 30.95 0.36 -54.88
N ASP A 57 31.23 -0.86 -54.47
CA ASP A 57 31.63 -1.94 -55.39
C ASP A 57 30.36 -2.74 -55.75
N SER A 58 29.90 -2.53 -56.96
CA SER A 58 28.74 -3.20 -57.55
C SER A 58 29.15 -4.58 -58.04
N ASN A 59 28.90 -5.62 -57.21
CA ASN A 59 28.52 -6.97 -57.63
C ASN A 59 28.73 -8.01 -56.50
N SER A 60 27.72 -8.23 -55.70
CA SER A 60 27.29 -9.55 -55.20
C SER A 60 26.01 -9.44 -54.41
N LEU A 61 24.90 -9.83 -55.02
CA LEU A 61 23.63 -10.10 -54.31
C LEU A 61 23.79 -11.39 -53.47
N ALA A 62 24.39 -11.29 -52.29
CA ALA A 62 24.27 -12.28 -51.25
C ALA A 62 23.07 -11.93 -50.43
N ALA A 63 22.04 -12.81 -50.41
CA ALA A 63 20.82 -12.68 -49.60
C ALA A 63 21.20 -12.47 -48.13
N PHE A 64 20.88 -11.31 -47.58
CA PHE A 64 20.94 -11.07 -46.14
C PHE A 64 20.02 -12.06 -45.45
N PRO A 65 20.48 -12.81 -44.39
CA PRO A 65 19.58 -13.64 -43.62
C PRO A 65 18.50 -12.77 -43.00
N ALA A 66 17.26 -13.26 -43.07
CA ALA A 66 16.07 -12.59 -42.54
C ALA A 66 16.36 -12.00 -41.16
N THR A 67 16.01 -10.73 -40.98
CA THR A 67 16.09 -9.99 -39.74
C THR A 67 15.65 -10.86 -38.59
N GLN A 68 16.59 -11.29 -37.75
CA GLN A 68 16.26 -11.88 -36.46
C GLN A 68 15.54 -10.80 -35.66
N THR A 69 14.23 -10.92 -35.57
CA THR A 69 13.43 -10.11 -34.64
C THR A 69 13.92 -10.47 -33.22
N TYR A 70 14.68 -9.54 -32.63
CA TYR A 70 15.08 -9.65 -31.24
C TYR A 70 13.81 -9.62 -30.38
N GLN A 71 13.28 -10.79 -30.03
CA GLN A 71 12.22 -10.90 -29.05
C GLN A 71 12.86 -10.52 -27.70
N LYS A 72 12.46 -9.33 -27.18
CA LYS A 72 12.79 -8.93 -25.82
C LYS A 72 12.39 -10.09 -24.90
N PRO A 73 13.29 -10.62 -24.06
CA PRO A 73 12.96 -11.73 -23.17
C PRO A 73 11.71 -11.37 -22.39
N SER A 74 10.62 -12.10 -22.59
CA SER A 74 9.42 -12.00 -21.77
C SER A 74 9.84 -12.35 -20.35
N LEU A 75 9.78 -11.41 -19.43
CA LEU A 75 9.96 -11.70 -18.02
C LEU A 75 8.93 -12.75 -17.64
N ALA A 76 9.36 -13.84 -17.03
CA ALA A 76 8.45 -14.84 -16.51
C ALA A 76 7.43 -14.17 -15.56
N PRO A 77 6.17 -14.58 -15.55
CA PRO A 77 5.15 -13.96 -14.69
C PRO A 77 5.58 -14.02 -13.22
N PRO A 78 5.14 -13.06 -12.39
CA PRO A 78 5.44 -13.08 -10.97
C PRO A 78 4.84 -14.34 -10.32
N GLN A 79 5.65 -14.99 -9.48
CA GLN A 79 5.19 -16.04 -8.57
C GLN A 79 4.97 -15.39 -7.21
N LEU A 80 3.80 -15.56 -6.64
CA LEU A 80 3.45 -15.04 -5.33
C LEU A 80 4.13 -15.84 -4.23
N GLY A 81 4.19 -15.31 -3.02
CA GLY A 81 4.69 -16.05 -1.85
C GLY A 81 3.94 -17.37 -1.66
N ILE A 82 2.61 -17.35 -1.87
CA ILE A 82 1.75 -18.54 -1.80
C ILE A 82 2.10 -19.62 -2.84
N ASP A 83 2.59 -19.28 -4.03
CA ASP A 83 3.01 -20.23 -5.06
C ASP A 83 4.32 -20.95 -4.71
N ARG A 84 5.02 -20.46 -3.68
CA ARG A 84 6.34 -20.92 -3.26
C ARG A 84 6.29 -21.79 -2.01
N LEU A 85 5.25 -22.62 -1.87
CA LEU A 85 5.01 -23.51 -0.72
C LEU A 85 6.27 -24.29 -0.29
N HIS A 86 7.08 -24.77 -1.25
CA HIS A 86 8.31 -25.51 -0.98
C HIS A 86 9.32 -24.78 -0.07
N LEU A 87 9.22 -23.45 0.06
CA LEU A 87 10.13 -22.68 0.92
C LEU A 87 9.78 -22.80 2.40
N PHE A 88 8.52 -23.06 2.74
CA PHE A 88 8.07 -22.99 4.13
C PHE A 88 7.25 -24.19 4.59
N ILE A 89 6.78 -25.07 3.69
CA ILE A 89 5.88 -26.16 4.02
C ILE A 89 6.44 -27.14 5.05
N ASP A 90 7.74 -27.42 4.98
CA ASP A 90 8.39 -28.34 5.94
C ASP A 90 8.40 -27.75 7.36
N SER A 91 8.46 -26.44 7.52
CA SER A 91 8.40 -25.78 8.83
C SER A 91 7.00 -25.82 9.48
N LEU A 92 5.97 -26.15 8.71
CA LEU A 92 4.60 -26.27 9.17
C LEU A 92 4.25 -27.68 9.72
N LYS A 93 5.08 -28.69 9.41
CA LYS A 93 4.84 -30.08 9.84
C LYS A 93 4.79 -30.17 11.37
N GLY A 94 3.77 -30.82 11.90
CA GLY A 94 3.55 -30.99 13.32
C GLY A 94 3.14 -29.71 14.09
N LYS A 95 2.91 -28.59 13.40
CA LYS A 95 2.46 -27.32 13.99
C LYS A 95 0.95 -27.17 13.91
N ARG A 96 0.36 -26.53 14.90
CA ARG A 96 -1.04 -26.09 14.91
C ARG A 96 -1.09 -24.72 14.22
N ILE A 97 -1.76 -24.68 13.08
CA ILE A 97 -1.71 -23.54 12.15
C ILE A 97 -3.02 -22.76 12.22
N ALA A 98 -2.92 -21.43 12.34
CA ALA A 98 -4.02 -20.53 12.01
C ALA A 98 -3.70 -19.82 10.70
N VAL A 99 -4.72 -19.57 9.87
CA VAL A 99 -4.56 -18.86 8.58
C VAL A 99 -5.40 -17.59 8.61
N VAL A 100 -4.77 -16.45 8.36
CA VAL A 100 -5.46 -15.17 8.11
C VAL A 100 -5.66 -15.06 6.60
N ALA A 101 -6.88 -15.24 6.13
CA ALA A 101 -7.18 -15.43 4.72
C ALA A 101 -8.55 -14.89 4.32
N ASN A 102 -8.70 -14.59 3.04
CA ASN A 102 -9.97 -14.27 2.40
C ASN A 102 -10.05 -14.91 1.00
N GLN A 103 -11.02 -14.54 0.17
CA GLN A 103 -11.22 -15.07 -1.18
C GLN A 103 -10.00 -14.93 -2.10
N THR A 104 -9.07 -14.03 -1.80
CA THR A 104 -7.85 -13.82 -2.61
C THR A 104 -6.75 -14.84 -2.32
N SER A 105 -6.89 -15.61 -1.23
CA SER A 105 -5.88 -16.56 -0.73
C SER A 105 -5.93 -17.86 -1.53
N VAL A 106 -5.57 -17.78 -2.84
CA VAL A 106 -5.65 -18.92 -3.76
C VAL A 106 -4.28 -19.33 -4.29
N VAL A 107 -4.02 -20.62 -4.33
CA VAL A 107 -2.89 -21.26 -5.02
C VAL A 107 -3.44 -21.75 -6.36
N LYS A 108 -3.10 -21.06 -7.45
CA LYS A 108 -3.76 -21.27 -8.75
C LYS A 108 -5.26 -21.00 -8.62
N GLU A 109 -6.08 -22.06 -8.54
CA GLU A 109 -7.56 -21.98 -8.42
C GLU A 109 -8.08 -22.52 -7.08
N ILE A 110 -7.20 -23.09 -6.24
CA ILE A 110 -7.57 -23.73 -4.97
C ILE A 110 -7.26 -22.79 -3.82
N HIS A 111 -8.19 -22.62 -2.90
CA HIS A 111 -7.96 -21.80 -1.72
C HIS A 111 -6.80 -22.37 -0.86
N LEU A 112 -5.97 -21.48 -0.28
CA LEU A 112 -4.80 -21.86 0.52
C LEU A 112 -5.16 -22.85 1.64
N VAL A 113 -6.24 -22.60 2.38
CA VAL A 113 -6.69 -23.48 3.47
C VAL A 113 -6.98 -24.88 2.96
N ASP A 114 -7.69 -24.99 1.84
CA ASP A 114 -7.99 -26.29 1.21
C ASP A 114 -6.70 -27.01 0.76
N THR A 115 -5.72 -26.24 0.25
CA THR A 115 -4.42 -26.78 -0.15
C THR A 115 -3.62 -27.30 1.06
N LEU A 116 -3.59 -26.56 2.17
CA LEU A 116 -2.87 -26.98 3.39
C LEU A 116 -3.48 -28.24 4.00
N LEU A 117 -4.81 -28.34 4.02
CA LEU A 117 -5.53 -29.54 4.50
C LEU A 117 -5.27 -30.75 3.59
N ALA A 118 -5.27 -30.56 2.28
CA ALA A 118 -4.95 -31.64 1.33
C ALA A 118 -3.50 -32.16 1.47
N LEU A 119 -2.60 -31.34 2.00
CA LEU A 119 -1.23 -31.72 2.35
C LEU A 119 -1.09 -32.30 3.76
N ASN A 120 -2.22 -32.64 4.42
CA ASN A 120 -2.29 -33.18 5.77
C ASN A 120 -1.63 -32.29 6.84
N LEU A 121 -1.67 -30.97 6.66
CA LEU A 121 -1.20 -30.02 7.65
C LEU A 121 -2.33 -29.70 8.63
N ASN A 122 -1.96 -29.52 9.91
CA ASN A 122 -2.92 -29.29 10.98
C ASN A 122 -3.38 -27.83 11.04
N VAL A 123 -4.31 -27.46 10.14
CA VAL A 123 -5.00 -26.17 10.20
C VAL A 123 -6.09 -26.24 11.24
N VAL A 124 -6.01 -25.39 12.27
CA VAL A 124 -6.90 -25.39 13.44
C VAL A 124 -8.06 -24.43 13.28
N LYS A 125 -7.82 -23.25 12.69
CA LYS A 125 -8.82 -22.20 12.50
C LYS A 125 -8.41 -21.20 11.41
N VAL A 126 -9.39 -20.42 11.00
CA VAL A 126 -9.19 -19.32 10.04
C VAL A 126 -9.60 -18.00 10.70
N PHE A 127 -8.77 -16.99 10.56
CA PHE A 127 -9.08 -15.61 10.85
C PHE A 127 -9.51 -14.90 9.57
N ALA A 128 -10.75 -14.41 9.54
CA ALA A 128 -11.33 -13.75 8.39
C ALA A 128 -11.33 -12.21 8.57
N PRO A 129 -10.74 -11.44 7.65
CA PRO A 129 -10.78 -9.97 7.70
C PRO A 129 -12.14 -9.43 7.26
N GLU A 130 -12.22 -8.12 7.05
CA GLU A 130 -13.36 -7.48 6.38
C GLU A 130 -13.69 -8.20 5.06
N HIS A 131 -14.95 -8.29 4.71
CA HIS A 131 -15.53 -9.06 3.58
C HIS A 131 -15.55 -10.59 3.76
N GLY A 132 -15.10 -11.11 4.89
CA GLY A 132 -15.22 -12.53 5.22
C GLY A 132 -14.16 -13.44 4.60
N PHE A 133 -14.34 -14.74 4.81
CA PHE A 133 -13.35 -15.73 4.41
C PHE A 133 -13.42 -16.08 2.92
N ARG A 134 -14.64 -16.22 2.36
CA ARG A 134 -14.84 -16.59 0.94
C ARG A 134 -15.38 -15.43 0.08
N GLY A 135 -15.41 -14.19 0.64
CA GLY A 135 -15.69 -12.97 -0.13
C GLY A 135 -17.18 -12.67 -0.35
N ASP A 136 -18.04 -13.29 0.42
CA ASP A 136 -19.51 -13.23 0.31
C ASP A 136 -20.16 -12.23 1.28
N ALA A 137 -19.37 -11.56 2.11
CA ALA A 137 -19.87 -10.57 3.05
C ALA A 137 -19.78 -9.13 2.53
N ASP A 138 -20.81 -8.33 2.81
CA ASP A 138 -20.81 -6.89 2.52
C ASP A 138 -19.78 -6.11 3.35
N ALA A 139 -19.35 -4.95 2.84
CA ALA A 139 -18.54 -4.02 3.60
C ALA A 139 -19.30 -3.62 4.89
N GLY A 140 -18.62 -3.77 6.04
CA GLY A 140 -19.23 -3.47 7.34
C GLY A 140 -20.13 -4.56 7.92
N GLN A 141 -20.36 -5.68 7.24
CA GLN A 141 -21.16 -6.76 7.77
C GLN A 141 -20.41 -7.50 8.88
N HIS A 142 -21.04 -7.60 10.08
CA HIS A 142 -20.53 -8.42 11.16
C HIS A 142 -20.70 -9.91 10.83
N ILE A 143 -19.57 -10.58 10.58
CA ILE A 143 -19.53 -12.04 10.51
C ILE A 143 -19.22 -12.52 11.94
N GLY A 144 -20.19 -13.15 12.60
CA GLY A 144 -19.97 -13.78 13.91
C GLY A 144 -18.96 -14.92 13.82
N HIS A 145 -18.61 -15.52 14.97
CA HIS A 145 -17.90 -16.79 14.97
C HIS A 145 -18.77 -17.85 14.29
N SER A 146 -18.28 -18.44 13.23
CA SER A 146 -18.97 -19.44 12.42
C SER A 146 -18.00 -20.57 12.07
N THR A 147 -18.49 -21.55 11.37
CA THR A 147 -17.70 -22.67 10.84
C THR A 147 -17.71 -22.56 9.31
N ASP A 148 -16.59 -22.82 8.67
CA ASP A 148 -16.54 -22.93 7.21
C ASP A 148 -17.26 -24.21 6.76
N ASP A 149 -18.32 -24.06 5.98
CA ASP A 149 -19.17 -25.18 5.55
C ASP A 149 -18.40 -26.27 4.78
N LYS A 150 -17.35 -25.86 4.07
CA LYS A 150 -16.55 -26.77 3.25
C LYS A 150 -15.56 -27.61 4.05
N THR A 151 -14.90 -27.01 5.03
CA THR A 151 -13.78 -27.63 5.76
C THR A 151 -14.12 -28.01 7.19
N GLY A 152 -15.21 -27.48 7.74
CA GLY A 152 -15.56 -27.63 9.16
C GLY A 152 -14.68 -26.80 10.11
N LEU A 153 -13.77 -25.98 9.62
CA LEU A 153 -12.87 -25.19 10.44
C LEU A 153 -13.59 -24.02 11.11
N PRO A 154 -13.26 -23.71 12.37
CA PRO A 154 -13.71 -22.48 13.02
C PRO A 154 -13.27 -21.23 12.28
N LEU A 155 -14.22 -20.33 12.01
CA LEU A 155 -13.98 -19.00 11.45
C LEU A 155 -14.06 -17.94 12.55
N VAL A 156 -13.01 -17.17 12.70
CA VAL A 156 -12.92 -16.06 13.65
C VAL A 156 -12.85 -14.75 12.87
N SER A 157 -13.87 -13.91 13.02
CA SER A 157 -13.88 -12.59 12.38
C SER A 157 -12.87 -11.64 13.02
N LEU A 158 -12.05 -10.99 12.20
CA LEU A 158 -11.15 -9.88 12.58
C LEU A 158 -11.72 -8.54 12.11
N TYR A 159 -13.04 -8.37 12.20
CA TYR A 159 -13.71 -7.14 11.81
C TYR A 159 -14.74 -6.69 12.87
N GLY A 160 -15.14 -5.42 12.83
CA GLY A 160 -16.07 -4.84 13.79
C GLY A 160 -15.43 -4.62 15.16
N SER A 161 -15.93 -5.27 16.19
CA SER A 161 -15.43 -5.17 17.58
C SER A 161 -14.18 -6.04 17.83
N ASN A 162 -14.00 -7.13 17.10
CA ASN A 162 -12.87 -8.07 17.25
C ASN A 162 -11.85 -7.88 16.11
N LYS A 163 -11.04 -6.81 16.15
CA LYS A 163 -10.05 -6.52 15.11
C LYS A 163 -8.69 -7.21 15.32
N LYS A 164 -8.41 -7.64 16.54
CA LYS A 164 -7.15 -8.25 16.96
C LYS A 164 -7.42 -9.63 17.52
N PRO A 165 -6.69 -10.68 17.10
CA PRO A 165 -6.79 -11.99 17.74
C PRO A 165 -6.53 -11.90 19.23
N THR A 166 -7.38 -12.52 20.05
CA THR A 166 -7.21 -12.56 21.50
C THR A 166 -6.22 -13.66 21.92
N ASP A 167 -5.68 -13.57 23.13
CA ASP A 167 -4.79 -14.58 23.71
C ASP A 167 -5.43 -15.97 23.69
N GLN A 168 -6.74 -16.05 24.03
CA GLN A 168 -7.50 -17.30 23.99
C GLN A 168 -7.60 -17.87 22.56
N GLN A 169 -7.77 -17.00 21.56
CA GLN A 169 -7.84 -17.43 20.15
C GLN A 169 -6.51 -17.93 19.61
N LEU A 170 -5.38 -17.53 20.23
CA LEU A 170 -4.02 -17.95 19.88
C LEU A 170 -3.44 -19.04 20.80
N ALA A 171 -4.12 -19.43 21.88
CA ALA A 171 -3.59 -20.37 22.87
C ALA A 171 -3.25 -21.75 22.28
N ASP A 172 -4.06 -22.24 21.34
CA ASP A 172 -3.91 -23.52 20.67
C ASP A 172 -3.15 -23.43 19.32
N ILE A 173 -2.48 -22.29 19.03
CA ILE A 173 -1.76 -22.03 17.78
C ILE A 173 -0.26 -22.01 18.04
N ASP A 174 0.51 -22.57 17.11
CA ASP A 174 1.97 -22.51 17.10
C ASP A 174 2.49 -21.50 16.07
N ILE A 175 1.81 -21.37 14.92
CA ILE A 175 2.20 -20.52 13.81
C ILE A 175 0.97 -19.92 13.14
N VAL A 176 1.08 -18.65 12.75
CA VAL A 176 0.06 -17.92 11.97
C VAL A 176 0.56 -17.67 10.57
N ILE A 177 -0.25 -17.98 9.56
CA ILE A 177 0.02 -17.64 8.15
C ILE A 177 -0.88 -16.49 7.76
N TYR A 178 -0.32 -15.44 7.19
CA TYR A 178 -1.05 -14.29 6.64
C TYR A 178 -0.95 -14.31 5.13
N ASP A 179 -2.10 -14.41 4.44
CA ASP A 179 -2.18 -14.43 2.99
C ASP A 179 -3.42 -13.68 2.50
N ILE A 180 -3.30 -12.39 2.28
CA ILE A 180 -4.37 -11.50 1.82
C ILE A 180 -3.81 -10.54 0.77
N GLN A 181 -4.55 -10.34 -0.34
CA GLN A 181 -4.19 -9.37 -1.35
C GLN A 181 -4.52 -7.95 -0.90
N ASP A 182 -3.51 -7.11 -0.76
CA ASP A 182 -3.64 -5.67 -0.54
C ASP A 182 -3.62 -4.89 -1.86
N VAL A 183 -4.08 -3.63 -1.86
CA VAL A 183 -4.09 -2.76 -3.04
C VAL A 183 -3.15 -1.55 -2.93
N GLY A 184 -2.32 -1.49 -1.89
CA GLY A 184 -1.26 -0.50 -1.74
C GLY A 184 -1.73 0.89 -1.32
N VAL A 185 -2.86 0.97 -0.63
CA VAL A 185 -3.46 2.24 -0.22
C VAL A 185 -3.78 2.23 1.27
N ARG A 186 -3.35 3.27 2.00
CA ARG A 186 -3.40 3.33 3.47
C ARG A 186 -4.78 3.05 4.07
N PHE A 187 -5.85 3.53 3.46
CA PHE A 187 -7.21 3.36 3.97
C PHE A 187 -7.85 2.01 3.57
N TYR A 188 -7.16 1.18 2.79
CA TYR A 188 -7.57 -0.20 2.54
C TYR A 188 -7.11 -1.06 3.71
N THR A 189 -8.06 -1.58 4.51
CA THR A 189 -7.84 -1.94 5.91
C THR A 189 -7.02 -3.20 6.17
N TYR A 190 -6.59 -3.93 5.15
CA TYR A 190 -5.82 -5.17 5.35
C TYR A 190 -4.44 -4.95 5.98
N ILE A 191 -3.79 -3.81 5.73
CA ILE A 191 -2.55 -3.45 6.46
C ILE A 191 -2.81 -3.19 7.96
N SER A 192 -4.02 -2.76 8.33
CA SER A 192 -4.43 -2.59 9.72
C SER A 192 -4.75 -3.94 10.37
N THR A 193 -5.37 -4.87 9.63
CA THR A 193 -5.53 -6.27 10.05
C THR A 193 -4.17 -6.94 10.26
N LEU A 194 -3.22 -6.74 9.32
CA LEU A 194 -1.84 -7.24 9.47
C LEU A 194 -1.19 -6.73 10.76
N HIS A 195 -1.29 -5.42 11.04
CA HIS A 195 -0.75 -4.83 12.27
C HIS A 195 -1.28 -5.54 13.53
N TYR A 196 -2.59 -5.71 13.64
CA TYR A 196 -3.19 -6.36 14.81
C TYR A 196 -2.84 -7.84 14.92
N VAL A 197 -2.71 -8.55 13.80
CA VAL A 197 -2.22 -9.94 13.78
C VAL A 197 -0.76 -10.00 14.23
N MET A 198 0.11 -9.12 13.73
CA MET A 198 1.51 -9.01 14.15
C MET A 198 1.63 -8.72 15.64
N GLU A 199 0.81 -7.79 16.15
CA GLU A 199 0.80 -7.41 17.56
C GLU A 199 0.37 -8.59 18.45
N ALA A 200 -0.72 -9.27 18.09
CA ALA A 200 -1.18 -10.45 18.81
C ALA A 200 -0.15 -11.60 18.79
N CYS A 201 0.51 -11.83 17.65
CA CYS A 201 1.59 -12.80 17.54
C CYS A 201 2.79 -12.44 18.42
N ALA A 202 3.18 -11.15 18.46
CA ALA A 202 4.27 -10.69 19.31
C ALA A 202 3.98 -10.81 20.81
N GLU A 203 2.73 -10.55 21.22
CA GLU A 203 2.28 -10.67 22.60
C GLU A 203 2.24 -12.12 23.09
N ASN A 204 1.89 -13.04 22.18
CA ASN A 204 1.73 -14.48 22.48
C ASN A 204 2.93 -15.33 22.05
N ASN A 205 4.06 -14.72 21.66
CA ASN A 205 5.26 -15.42 21.16
C ASN A 205 4.97 -16.41 20.03
N LYS A 206 4.06 -16.06 19.12
CA LYS A 206 3.74 -16.86 17.93
C LYS A 206 4.52 -16.38 16.73
N GLN A 207 4.99 -17.33 15.89
CA GLN A 207 5.59 -17.02 14.61
C GLN A 207 4.51 -16.58 13.62
N LEU A 208 4.77 -15.52 12.85
CA LEU A 208 3.95 -15.08 11.73
C LEU A 208 4.69 -15.30 10.42
N VAL A 209 4.07 -16.02 9.51
CA VAL A 209 4.53 -16.16 8.10
C VAL A 209 3.63 -15.30 7.22
N VAL A 210 4.20 -14.33 6.52
CA VAL A 210 3.49 -13.49 5.55
C VAL A 210 3.84 -14.00 4.14
N LEU A 211 2.82 -14.45 3.41
CA LEU A 211 2.96 -14.84 2.01
C LEU A 211 2.79 -13.60 1.15
N ASP A 212 3.90 -13.06 0.65
CA ASP A 212 3.90 -11.77 -0.02
C ASP A 212 3.21 -11.82 -1.38
N ARG A 213 2.62 -10.68 -1.77
CA ARG A 213 1.83 -10.51 -3.00
C ARG A 213 2.20 -9.22 -3.72
N PRO A 214 2.15 -9.21 -5.08
CA PRO A 214 2.34 -7.99 -5.84
C PRO A 214 1.36 -6.89 -5.42
N ASN A 215 1.85 -5.66 -5.32
CA ASN A 215 1.01 -4.50 -5.09
C ASN A 215 0.63 -3.87 -6.45
N PRO A 216 -0.65 -3.79 -6.84
CA PRO A 216 -1.07 -3.20 -8.11
C PRO A 216 -0.76 -1.68 -8.19
N ASN A 217 -0.68 -0.99 -7.04
CA ASN A 217 -0.28 0.41 -6.91
C ASN A 217 1.16 0.57 -6.37
N GLY A 218 2.00 -0.48 -6.42
CA GLY A 218 3.36 -0.49 -5.89
C GLY A 218 4.35 0.45 -6.59
N HIS A 219 4.01 0.95 -7.76
CA HIS A 219 4.89 1.69 -8.66
C HIS A 219 5.07 3.17 -8.31
N TYR A 220 4.34 3.71 -7.33
CA TYR A 220 4.46 5.10 -6.91
C TYR A 220 4.17 5.28 -5.42
N VAL A 221 4.58 6.44 -4.92
CA VAL A 221 4.35 6.89 -3.54
C VAL A 221 3.76 8.28 -3.62
N ASP A 222 2.59 8.52 -2.97
CA ASP A 222 1.95 9.82 -3.02
C ASP A 222 0.87 10.03 -1.95
N GLY A 223 0.53 11.30 -1.70
CA GLY A 223 -0.46 11.73 -0.72
C GLY A 223 0.15 12.20 0.59
N PRO A 224 -0.64 12.84 1.46
CA PRO A 224 -0.19 13.31 2.75
C PRO A 224 0.16 12.14 3.67
N ILE A 225 1.19 12.33 4.50
CA ILE A 225 1.56 11.40 5.56
C ILE A 225 0.48 11.44 6.65
N LEU A 226 0.16 10.27 7.23
CA LEU A 226 -0.76 10.21 8.36
C LEU A 226 -0.18 10.91 9.58
N GLU A 227 -0.89 11.91 10.09
CA GLU A 227 -0.64 12.52 11.39
C GLU A 227 -1.22 11.66 12.50
N SER A 228 -0.53 11.55 13.64
CA SER A 228 -0.91 10.68 14.76
C SER A 228 -2.32 10.95 15.30
N THR A 229 -2.79 12.19 15.24
CA THR A 229 -4.13 12.63 15.65
C THR A 229 -5.26 11.96 14.87
N PHE A 230 -4.99 11.55 13.62
CA PHE A 230 -5.97 10.91 12.74
C PHE A 230 -5.80 9.39 12.66
N LYS A 231 -4.95 8.81 13.53
CA LYS A 231 -4.76 7.36 13.61
C LYS A 231 -6.09 6.65 13.87
N SER A 232 -6.40 5.65 13.03
CA SER A 232 -7.64 4.87 13.08
C SER A 232 -7.45 3.56 12.32
N PHE A 233 -8.50 2.74 12.23
CA PHE A 233 -8.45 1.50 11.46
C PHE A 233 -8.25 1.74 9.94
N VAL A 234 -8.65 2.90 9.41
CA VAL A 234 -8.38 3.30 8.02
C VAL A 234 -7.02 4.02 7.85
N GLY A 235 -6.16 3.98 8.86
CA GLY A 235 -4.82 4.57 8.83
C GLY A 235 -4.12 4.42 10.17
N MET A 236 -3.21 3.46 10.28
CA MET A 236 -2.55 3.14 11.56
C MET A 236 -1.13 3.71 11.67
N HIS A 237 -0.44 3.87 10.56
CA HIS A 237 0.98 4.17 10.52
C HIS A 237 1.28 5.49 9.80
N PRO A 238 2.39 6.18 10.14
CA PRO A 238 2.78 7.45 9.52
C PRO A 238 3.32 7.24 8.10
N VAL A 239 2.45 6.79 7.21
CA VAL A 239 2.75 6.55 5.80
C VAL A 239 1.84 7.40 4.91
N PRO A 240 2.20 7.68 3.64
CA PRO A 240 1.35 8.38 2.70
C PRO A 240 0.11 7.55 2.31
N ILE A 241 -0.84 8.17 1.60
CA ILE A 241 -2.02 7.45 1.09
C ILE A 241 -1.59 6.26 0.22
N VAL A 242 -0.69 6.47 -0.75
CA VAL A 242 -0.09 5.39 -1.55
C VAL A 242 1.34 5.21 -1.08
N TYR A 243 1.63 4.07 -0.48
CA TYR A 243 2.92 3.82 0.17
C TYR A 243 3.92 3.04 -0.69
N GLY A 244 3.49 2.49 -1.82
CA GLY A 244 4.39 1.88 -2.81
C GLY A 244 5.18 0.67 -2.31
N MET A 245 4.60 -0.18 -1.45
CA MET A 245 5.23 -1.37 -0.89
C MET A 245 4.29 -2.58 -1.01
N THR A 246 4.84 -3.79 -1.04
CA THR A 246 4.06 -5.01 -0.88
C THR A 246 3.63 -5.20 0.57
N ILE A 247 2.71 -6.14 0.82
CA ILE A 247 2.25 -6.46 2.18
C ILE A 247 3.40 -7.03 3.03
N GLY A 248 4.31 -7.80 2.43
CA GLY A 248 5.49 -8.35 3.10
C GLY A 248 6.50 -7.27 3.49
N GLU A 249 6.81 -6.35 2.57
CA GLU A 249 7.67 -5.19 2.86
C GLU A 249 7.06 -4.29 3.94
N TYR A 250 5.75 -4.10 3.91
CA TYR A 250 5.02 -3.33 4.90
C TYR A 250 5.07 -3.98 6.29
N ALA A 251 4.94 -5.31 6.37
CA ALA A 251 5.12 -6.07 7.61
C ALA A 251 6.54 -5.88 8.19
N MET A 252 7.56 -5.94 7.33
CA MET A 252 8.95 -5.68 7.74
C MET A 252 9.13 -4.25 8.28
N MET A 253 8.47 -3.26 7.66
CA MET A 253 8.51 -1.87 8.12
C MET A 253 7.78 -1.69 9.46
N ILE A 254 6.59 -2.27 9.67
CA ILE A 254 5.90 -2.26 10.97
C ILE A 254 6.84 -2.77 12.07
N ASN A 255 7.49 -3.89 11.80
CA ASN A 255 8.40 -4.53 12.75
C ASN A 255 9.67 -3.69 12.94
N GLY A 256 10.27 -3.22 11.84
CA GLY A 256 11.52 -2.47 11.82
C GLY A 256 11.45 -1.11 12.49
N GLU A 257 10.37 -0.37 12.27
CA GLU A 257 10.15 0.95 12.86
C GLU A 257 9.54 0.87 14.29
N GLY A 258 9.27 -0.34 14.81
CA GLY A 258 8.77 -0.54 16.18
C GLY A 258 7.34 -0.04 16.37
N TRP A 259 6.46 -0.15 15.37
CA TRP A 259 5.11 0.40 15.42
C TRP A 259 4.11 -0.48 16.19
N LEU A 260 4.49 -1.69 16.59
CA LEU A 260 3.68 -2.52 17.48
C LEU A 260 3.70 -1.93 18.90
N GLN A 261 2.67 -2.24 19.69
CA GLN A 261 2.54 -1.74 21.05
C GLN A 261 3.79 -2.04 21.89
N ASN A 262 4.27 -1.04 22.65
CA ASN A 262 5.50 -1.10 23.44
C ASN A 262 6.76 -1.45 22.61
N ALA A 263 6.78 -1.10 21.32
CA ALA A 263 7.87 -1.40 20.39
C ALA A 263 8.25 -2.90 20.35
N ARG A 264 7.30 -3.79 20.60
CA ARG A 264 7.50 -5.24 20.52
C ARG A 264 7.88 -5.63 19.09
N ARG A 265 8.54 -6.79 18.97
CA ARG A 265 8.91 -7.37 17.68
C ARG A 265 8.15 -8.67 17.48
N CYS A 266 7.51 -8.79 16.34
CA CYS A 266 6.90 -10.04 15.91
C CYS A 266 7.98 -10.98 15.33
N GLN A 267 7.92 -12.28 15.63
CA GLN A 267 8.72 -13.31 14.97
C GLN A 267 8.20 -13.45 13.53
N LEU A 268 8.65 -12.56 12.65
CA LEU A 268 8.16 -12.42 11.29
C LEU A 268 9.02 -13.18 10.28
N TRP A 269 8.36 -13.95 9.41
CA TRP A 269 8.98 -14.55 8.24
C TRP A 269 8.19 -14.17 6.98
N VAL A 270 8.78 -13.44 6.08
CA VAL A 270 8.17 -13.07 4.79
C VAL A 270 8.63 -14.06 3.73
N ILE A 271 7.66 -14.66 3.01
CA ILE A 271 7.92 -15.46 1.81
C ILE A 271 7.77 -14.54 0.60
N PRO A 272 8.86 -14.08 -0.01
CA PRO A 272 8.80 -13.05 -1.05
C PRO A 272 8.25 -13.60 -2.36
N CYS A 273 7.72 -12.71 -3.19
CA CYS A 273 7.41 -12.99 -4.58
C CYS A 273 8.70 -13.27 -5.38
N LYS A 274 8.58 -14.01 -6.48
CA LYS A 274 9.66 -14.18 -7.46
C LYS A 274 9.27 -13.50 -8.77
N ASN A 275 10.22 -12.92 -9.50
CA ASN A 275 10.01 -12.20 -10.76
C ASN A 275 9.10 -10.97 -10.64
N TYR A 276 8.96 -10.40 -9.45
CA TYR A 276 8.21 -9.18 -9.20
C TYR A 276 9.16 -7.97 -9.09
N LYS A 277 8.71 -6.82 -9.60
CA LYS A 277 9.30 -5.49 -9.42
C LYS A 277 8.18 -4.50 -9.19
N HIS A 278 8.41 -3.46 -8.40
CA HIS A 278 7.38 -2.44 -8.11
C HIS A 278 6.79 -1.78 -9.36
N LYS A 279 7.60 -1.64 -10.41
CA LYS A 279 7.17 -1.06 -11.71
C LYS A 279 6.34 -2.02 -12.56
N LEU A 280 6.20 -3.29 -12.18
CA LEU A 280 5.42 -4.25 -12.94
C LEU A 280 3.93 -3.90 -12.86
N THR A 281 3.25 -3.92 -14.00
CA THR A 281 1.78 -3.90 -14.03
C THR A 281 1.28 -5.30 -13.66
N TYR A 282 0.41 -5.38 -12.67
CA TYR A 282 -0.13 -6.63 -12.19
C TYR A 282 -1.64 -6.53 -12.04
N SER A 283 -2.35 -7.32 -12.84
CA SER A 283 -3.81 -7.49 -12.73
C SER A 283 -4.10 -8.54 -11.67
N LEU A 284 -5.00 -8.23 -10.75
CA LEU A 284 -5.37 -9.17 -9.69
C LEU A 284 -6.25 -10.28 -10.24
N PRO A 285 -5.88 -11.57 -10.05
CA PRO A 285 -6.66 -12.69 -10.57
C PRO A 285 -8.00 -12.86 -9.83
N VAL A 286 -8.10 -12.36 -8.60
CA VAL A 286 -9.30 -12.36 -7.78
C VAL A 286 -9.54 -10.95 -7.27
N ALA A 287 -10.78 -10.46 -7.38
CA ALA A 287 -11.18 -9.16 -6.88
C ALA A 287 -10.93 -9.05 -5.37
N PRO A 288 -10.20 -8.01 -4.90
CA PRO A 288 -9.84 -7.89 -3.49
C PRO A 288 -11.04 -7.47 -2.61
N SER A 289 -12.07 -6.86 -3.21
CA SER A 289 -13.35 -6.57 -2.56
C SER A 289 -14.49 -6.51 -3.57
N PRO A 290 -15.76 -6.61 -3.12
CA PRO A 290 -16.92 -6.52 -4.00
C PRO A 290 -17.03 -5.19 -4.78
N ASN A 291 -16.36 -4.13 -4.30
CA ASN A 291 -16.37 -2.80 -4.94
C ASN A 291 -15.08 -2.48 -5.72
N LEU A 292 -14.07 -3.36 -5.72
CA LEU A 292 -12.83 -3.19 -6.49
C LEU A 292 -12.65 -4.40 -7.44
N ARG A 293 -13.52 -4.46 -8.46
CA ARG A 293 -13.63 -5.65 -9.34
C ARG A 293 -12.77 -5.60 -10.57
N THR A 294 -12.25 -4.42 -10.94
CA THR A 294 -11.50 -4.19 -12.17
C THR A 294 -10.16 -3.52 -11.88
N ASP A 295 -9.20 -3.68 -12.78
CA ASP A 295 -7.92 -2.97 -12.71
C ASP A 295 -8.11 -1.44 -12.73
N ALA A 296 -9.14 -0.95 -13.45
CA ALA A 296 -9.49 0.47 -13.49
C ALA A 296 -9.96 0.97 -12.12
N ALA A 297 -10.87 0.25 -11.46
CA ALA A 297 -11.34 0.58 -10.11
C ALA A 297 -10.17 0.61 -9.12
N ILE A 298 -9.28 -0.40 -9.16
CA ILE A 298 -8.10 -0.49 -8.27
C ILE A 298 -7.14 0.67 -8.51
N ALA A 299 -6.90 1.05 -9.76
CA ALA A 299 -6.01 2.17 -10.12
C ALA A 299 -6.60 3.55 -9.76
N LEU A 300 -7.93 3.70 -9.82
CA LEU A 300 -8.64 4.94 -9.50
C LEU A 300 -8.93 5.08 -7.99
N TYR A 301 -9.01 3.96 -7.26
CA TYR A 301 -9.37 3.93 -5.84
C TYR A 301 -8.53 4.87 -4.96
N PRO A 302 -7.19 4.98 -5.11
CA PRO A 302 -6.40 5.92 -4.32
C PRO A 302 -6.89 7.38 -4.41
N SER A 303 -7.39 7.80 -5.57
CA SER A 303 -7.89 9.15 -5.82
C SER A 303 -9.37 9.33 -5.45
N LEU A 304 -10.17 8.26 -5.50
CA LEU A 304 -11.62 8.34 -5.33
C LEU A 304 -12.11 7.98 -3.94
N CYS A 305 -11.33 7.28 -3.12
CA CYS A 305 -11.78 6.86 -1.79
C CYS A 305 -12.11 8.06 -0.86
N LEU A 306 -11.45 9.21 -1.04
CA LEU A 306 -11.74 10.42 -0.28
C LEU A 306 -13.18 10.93 -0.47
N PHE A 307 -13.82 10.60 -1.58
CA PHE A 307 -15.24 10.92 -1.82
C PHE A 307 -16.19 10.19 -0.85
N GLU A 308 -15.79 9.10 -0.23
CA GLU A 308 -16.63 8.37 0.73
C GLU A 308 -16.99 9.19 1.98
N ALA A 309 -16.32 10.32 2.19
CA ALA A 309 -16.64 11.30 3.23
C ALA A 309 -17.26 12.59 2.65
N THR A 310 -17.83 12.52 1.45
CA THR A 310 -18.46 13.65 0.75
C THR A 310 -19.88 13.30 0.32
N THR A 311 -20.61 14.29 -0.14
CA THR A 311 -21.97 14.12 -0.70
C THR A 311 -21.96 13.51 -2.11
N VAL A 312 -20.80 13.27 -2.73
CA VAL A 312 -20.66 12.78 -4.11
C VAL A 312 -20.49 11.26 -4.13
N SER A 313 -21.34 10.55 -4.87
CA SER A 313 -21.24 9.10 -5.04
C SER A 313 -20.04 8.72 -5.91
N VAL A 314 -19.34 7.64 -5.54
CA VAL A 314 -18.29 6.99 -6.33
C VAL A 314 -18.79 5.75 -7.07
N GLY A 315 -20.09 5.70 -7.35
CA GLY A 315 -20.69 4.59 -8.12
C GLY A 315 -20.88 3.31 -7.33
N ARG A 316 -20.75 3.30 -5.98
CA ARG A 316 -21.20 2.15 -5.19
C ARG A 316 -22.69 1.92 -5.43
N GLY A 317 -23.11 0.67 -5.59
CA GLY A 317 -24.47 0.32 -6.00
C GLY A 317 -24.67 0.38 -7.51
N THR A 318 -23.61 0.40 -8.32
CA THR A 318 -23.62 0.26 -9.77
C THR A 318 -22.71 -0.89 -10.22
N ASP A 319 -22.63 -1.11 -11.51
CA ASP A 319 -21.65 -2.02 -12.13
C ASP A 319 -20.21 -1.43 -12.18
N LYS A 320 -20.02 -0.13 -11.86
CA LYS A 320 -18.78 0.64 -11.98
C LYS A 320 -18.36 1.35 -10.69
N PRO A 321 -18.33 0.67 -9.52
CA PRO A 321 -17.86 1.30 -8.30
C PRO A 321 -16.39 1.72 -8.42
N PHE A 322 -16.07 2.94 -7.99
CA PHE A 322 -14.75 3.58 -8.12
C PHE A 322 -14.24 3.78 -9.57
N GLU A 323 -15.14 3.71 -10.55
CA GLU A 323 -14.83 4.05 -11.93
C GLU A 323 -15.62 5.27 -12.43
N VAL A 324 -16.55 5.74 -11.60
CA VAL A 324 -17.39 6.90 -11.84
C VAL A 324 -17.51 7.73 -10.57
N TYR A 325 -17.85 9.02 -10.71
CA TYR A 325 -18.37 9.81 -9.60
C TYR A 325 -19.49 10.72 -10.08
N GLY A 326 -20.41 11.11 -9.18
CA GLY A 326 -21.52 11.96 -9.56
C GLY A 326 -22.46 12.29 -8.42
N HIS A 327 -23.36 13.22 -8.68
CA HIS A 327 -24.35 13.73 -7.74
C HIS A 327 -25.67 14.06 -8.44
N PRO A 328 -26.84 13.91 -7.80
CA PRO A 328 -28.13 14.26 -8.41
C PRO A 328 -28.24 15.74 -8.83
N GLN A 329 -27.51 16.63 -8.18
CA GLN A 329 -27.56 18.08 -8.43
C GLN A 329 -26.34 18.61 -9.22
N PHE A 330 -25.50 17.75 -9.77
CA PHE A 330 -24.52 18.20 -10.75
C PHE A 330 -25.25 18.77 -11.99
N PRO A 331 -24.67 19.72 -12.70
CA PRO A 331 -25.16 20.12 -14.02
C PRO A 331 -25.33 18.89 -14.92
N LYS A 332 -26.24 18.99 -15.88
CA LYS A 332 -26.48 17.89 -16.84
C LYS A 332 -25.18 17.49 -17.53
N THR A 333 -24.87 16.20 -17.52
CA THR A 333 -23.70 15.60 -18.14
C THR A 333 -24.14 14.56 -19.18
N ASP A 334 -23.20 14.13 -20.04
CA ASP A 334 -23.46 13.08 -21.04
C ASP A 334 -23.56 11.69 -20.41
N PHE A 335 -23.14 11.53 -19.15
CA PHE A 335 -23.16 10.26 -18.42
C PHE A 335 -24.01 10.38 -17.15
N GLN A 336 -24.86 9.40 -16.95
CA GLN A 336 -25.74 9.29 -15.77
C GLN A 336 -25.67 7.87 -15.20
N PHE A 337 -25.88 7.75 -13.90
CA PHE A 337 -26.03 6.47 -13.23
C PHE A 337 -27.01 6.57 -12.07
N MET A 338 -27.58 5.44 -11.67
CA MET A 338 -28.50 5.35 -10.53
C MET A 338 -28.01 4.24 -9.59
N PRO A 339 -27.56 4.59 -8.36
CA PRO A 339 -27.20 3.58 -7.37
C PRO A 339 -28.44 2.77 -6.93
N ILE A 340 -28.28 1.44 -6.93
CA ILE A 340 -29.25 0.47 -6.41
C ILE A 340 -28.56 -0.49 -5.44
N PRO A 341 -29.29 -1.24 -4.60
CA PRO A 341 -28.66 -2.22 -3.72
C PRO A 341 -27.89 -3.29 -4.52
N THR A 342 -26.63 -3.51 -4.16
CA THR A 342 -25.77 -4.53 -4.75
C THR A 342 -24.98 -5.26 -3.65
N ILE A 343 -24.33 -6.39 -3.99
CA ILE A 343 -23.33 -7.02 -3.12
C ILE A 343 -22.21 -6.00 -2.88
N GLY A 344 -21.88 -5.74 -1.63
CA GLY A 344 -20.88 -4.74 -1.23
C GLY A 344 -21.43 -3.30 -1.06
N ALA A 345 -22.72 -3.05 -1.40
CA ALA A 345 -23.37 -1.75 -1.21
C ALA A 345 -24.89 -1.93 -1.06
N LYS A 346 -25.38 -2.36 0.12
CA LYS A 346 -26.82 -2.53 0.38
C LYS A 346 -27.56 -1.21 0.41
N ASN A 347 -26.95 -0.17 0.93
CA ASN A 347 -27.50 1.18 1.07
C ASN A 347 -26.53 2.20 0.46
N PRO A 348 -26.37 2.23 -0.88
CA PRO A 348 -25.44 3.16 -1.52
C PRO A 348 -25.91 4.61 -1.38
N LEU A 349 -24.98 5.54 -1.38
CA LEU A 349 -25.27 6.98 -1.41
C LEU A 349 -26.11 7.30 -2.65
N HIS A 350 -27.15 8.11 -2.48
CA HIS A 350 -28.15 8.45 -3.52
C HIS A 350 -28.94 7.25 -4.06
N LEU A 351 -29.25 6.29 -3.20
CA LEU A 351 -30.08 5.13 -3.54
C LEU A 351 -31.34 5.54 -4.35
N ASN A 352 -31.55 4.90 -5.50
CA ASN A 352 -32.66 5.13 -6.43
C ASN A 352 -32.78 6.57 -6.97
N LYS A 353 -31.71 7.39 -6.90
CA LYS A 353 -31.67 8.72 -7.50
C LYS A 353 -30.76 8.72 -8.73
N ILE A 354 -31.18 9.39 -9.79
CA ILE A 354 -30.32 9.61 -10.96
C ILE A 354 -29.24 10.61 -10.58
N CYS A 355 -27.96 10.23 -10.68
CA CYS A 355 -26.80 11.07 -10.53
C CYS A 355 -26.31 11.49 -11.92
N GLN A 356 -26.11 12.79 -12.11
CA GLN A 356 -25.29 13.30 -13.20
C GLN A 356 -23.84 12.98 -12.87
N GLY A 357 -23.08 12.39 -13.78
CA GLY A 357 -21.79 11.82 -13.42
C GLY A 357 -20.70 11.98 -14.45
N ILE A 358 -19.52 11.57 -14.05
CA ILE A 358 -18.31 11.48 -14.91
C ILE A 358 -17.82 10.05 -14.87
N GLN A 359 -17.68 9.44 -16.06
CA GLN A 359 -17.11 8.11 -16.20
C GLN A 359 -15.60 8.23 -16.46
N LEU A 360 -14.79 7.57 -15.62
CA LEU A 360 -13.33 7.67 -15.63
C LEU A 360 -12.64 6.48 -16.31
N SER A 361 -13.23 5.29 -16.26
CA SER A 361 -12.63 4.07 -16.81
C SER A 361 -12.38 4.11 -18.31
N GLN A 362 -13.16 4.89 -19.07
CA GLN A 362 -12.98 5.07 -20.51
C GLN A 362 -11.80 5.99 -20.86
N THR A 363 -11.41 6.89 -19.96
CA THR A 363 -10.34 7.88 -20.17
C THR A 363 -9.00 7.45 -19.57
N THR A 364 -9.01 6.48 -18.64
CA THR A 364 -7.83 6.02 -17.91
C THR A 364 -7.13 4.90 -18.67
N THR A 365 -6.49 5.22 -19.77
CA THR A 365 -5.66 4.27 -20.56
C THR A 365 -4.21 4.22 -20.08
N LYS A 366 -3.78 5.18 -19.25
CA LYS A 366 -2.41 5.30 -18.75
C LYS A 366 -2.37 5.09 -17.25
N ARG A 367 -1.36 4.35 -16.80
CA ARG A 367 -1.06 4.15 -15.39
C ARG A 367 -0.77 5.48 -14.71
N SER A 368 -1.47 5.80 -13.63
CA SER A 368 -1.20 7.01 -12.84
C SER A 368 0.05 6.81 -11.97
N TYR A 369 0.85 7.87 -11.82
CA TYR A 369 2.01 7.92 -10.93
C TYR A 369 1.79 8.91 -9.78
N GLN A 370 0.54 9.33 -9.58
CA GLN A 370 0.16 10.27 -8.52
C GLN A 370 -1.35 10.21 -8.28
N LEU A 371 -1.79 10.65 -7.10
CA LEU A 371 -3.20 10.88 -6.80
C LEU A 371 -3.73 12.00 -7.70
N ASN A 372 -4.91 11.80 -8.27
CA ASN A 372 -5.54 12.84 -9.08
C ASN A 372 -6.53 13.66 -8.22
N LEU A 373 -6.04 14.72 -7.61
CA LEU A 373 -6.85 15.65 -6.81
C LEU A 373 -7.85 16.45 -7.63
N ASN A 374 -7.65 16.55 -8.96
CA ASN A 374 -8.60 17.28 -9.81
C ASN A 374 -9.99 16.65 -9.82
N TYR A 375 -10.13 15.37 -9.48
CA TYR A 375 -11.45 14.76 -9.32
C TYR A 375 -12.23 15.40 -8.16
N LEU A 376 -11.59 15.61 -7.01
CA LEU A 376 -12.20 16.27 -5.84
C LEU A 376 -12.51 17.76 -6.14
N ILE A 377 -11.55 18.45 -6.75
CA ILE A 377 -11.68 19.89 -7.10
C ILE A 377 -12.84 20.06 -8.09
N ASN A 378 -12.84 19.29 -9.18
CA ASN A 378 -13.89 19.35 -10.19
C ASN A 378 -15.28 19.00 -9.61
N ALA A 379 -15.37 17.98 -8.77
CA ALA A 379 -16.64 17.59 -8.16
C ALA A 379 -17.18 18.71 -7.23
N LYS A 380 -16.29 19.37 -6.49
CA LYS A 380 -16.68 20.53 -5.65
C LYS A 380 -17.16 21.69 -6.51
N GLU A 381 -16.47 22.00 -7.62
CA GLU A 381 -16.88 23.05 -8.55
C GLU A 381 -18.24 22.75 -9.20
N LEU A 382 -18.48 21.51 -9.64
CA LEU A 382 -19.76 21.08 -10.23
C LEU A 382 -20.92 21.14 -9.22
N LEU A 383 -20.64 20.88 -7.95
CA LEU A 383 -21.65 20.93 -6.89
C LEU A 383 -22.01 22.37 -6.53
N GLY A 384 -21.08 23.32 -6.67
CA GLY A 384 -21.25 24.72 -6.25
C GLY A 384 -21.34 24.89 -4.73
N ASP A 385 -21.61 26.11 -4.29
CA ASP A 385 -21.61 26.45 -2.85
C ASP A 385 -22.95 26.17 -2.14
N SER A 386 -24.00 25.78 -2.86
CA SER A 386 -25.31 25.51 -2.28
C SER A 386 -25.40 24.21 -1.48
N ILE A 387 -24.45 23.32 -1.66
CA ILE A 387 -24.37 22.01 -1.00
C ILE A 387 -22.98 21.82 -0.41
N ALA A 388 -22.92 21.39 0.86
CA ALA A 388 -21.65 21.01 1.47
C ALA A 388 -21.02 19.85 0.70
N PHE A 389 -19.85 20.07 0.11
CA PHE A 389 -19.11 19.03 -0.60
C PHE A 389 -18.65 17.92 0.37
N ILE A 390 -18.01 18.30 1.49
CA ILE A 390 -17.58 17.38 2.54
C ILE A 390 -18.64 17.42 3.64
N ASP A 391 -19.44 16.35 3.76
CA ASP A 391 -20.49 16.21 4.78
C ASP A 391 -20.05 15.45 6.02
N GLN A 392 -18.94 14.70 5.93
CA GLN A 392 -18.35 13.95 7.03
C GLN A 392 -16.89 14.39 7.29
N PRO A 393 -16.64 15.63 7.78
CA PRO A 393 -15.28 16.19 7.86
C PRO A 393 -14.34 15.39 8.76
N ALA A 394 -14.85 14.81 9.84
CA ALA A 394 -14.03 13.95 10.72
C ALA A 394 -13.58 12.67 10.01
N PHE A 395 -14.43 12.08 9.17
CA PHE A 395 -14.08 10.90 8.39
C PHE A 395 -13.17 11.25 7.21
N PHE A 396 -13.42 12.38 6.54
CA PHE A 396 -12.55 12.90 5.50
C PHE A 396 -11.11 13.06 6.01
N ASN A 397 -10.93 13.70 7.17
CA ASN A 397 -9.62 13.91 7.78
C ASN A 397 -8.94 12.58 8.17
N ARG A 398 -9.70 11.55 8.60
CA ARG A 398 -9.14 10.20 8.86
C ARG A 398 -8.67 9.52 7.57
N LEU A 399 -9.43 9.62 6.48
CA LEU A 399 -9.04 9.10 5.18
C LEU A 399 -7.81 9.84 4.63
N ALA A 400 -7.84 11.17 4.66
CA ALA A 400 -6.71 12.01 4.25
C ALA A 400 -5.48 11.83 5.16
N GLY A 401 -5.70 11.51 6.45
CA GLY A 401 -4.64 11.42 7.45
C GLY A 401 -4.17 12.78 7.97
N THR A 402 -4.85 13.85 7.62
CA THR A 402 -4.58 15.25 8.00
C THR A 402 -5.83 16.09 7.88
N ALA A 403 -5.97 17.17 8.65
CA ALA A 403 -7.02 18.17 8.46
C ALA A 403 -6.69 19.14 7.31
N THR A 404 -5.40 19.29 6.99
CA THR A 404 -4.89 20.31 6.06
C THR A 404 -5.50 20.17 4.66
N LEU A 405 -5.71 18.94 4.16
CA LEU A 405 -6.25 18.71 2.82
C LEU A 405 -7.67 19.31 2.66
N LYS A 406 -8.52 19.12 3.68
CA LYS A 406 -9.87 19.70 3.68
C LYS A 406 -9.80 21.22 3.57
N ASP A 407 -9.00 21.84 4.42
CA ASP A 407 -8.86 23.30 4.46
C ASP A 407 -8.29 23.88 3.16
N GLN A 408 -7.37 23.17 2.52
CA GLN A 408 -6.81 23.53 1.20
C GLN A 408 -7.86 23.47 0.09
N LEU A 409 -8.69 22.41 0.07
CA LEU A 409 -9.80 22.28 -0.88
C LEU A 409 -10.86 23.38 -0.67
N GLU A 410 -11.18 23.72 0.58
CA GLU A 410 -12.13 24.78 0.92
C GLU A 410 -11.62 26.16 0.47
N LYS A 411 -10.32 26.40 0.61
CA LYS A 411 -9.65 27.64 0.16
C LYS A 411 -9.42 27.72 -1.35
N GLY A 412 -9.81 26.68 -2.11
CA GLY A 412 -9.68 26.66 -3.57
C GLY A 412 -8.24 26.48 -4.08
N TRP A 413 -7.36 25.81 -3.30
CA TRP A 413 -6.00 25.53 -3.75
C TRP A 413 -6.00 24.57 -4.94
N SER A 414 -5.10 24.79 -5.88
CA SER A 414 -4.90 23.86 -6.99
C SER A 414 -4.25 22.56 -6.55
N ALA A 415 -4.45 21.49 -7.31
CA ALA A 415 -3.81 20.21 -7.08
C ALA A 415 -2.28 20.30 -6.98
N LYS A 416 -1.66 21.23 -7.71
CA LYS A 416 -0.20 21.48 -7.68
C LYS A 416 0.24 22.09 -6.34
N GLU A 417 -0.48 23.10 -5.85
CA GLU A 417 -0.18 23.75 -4.55
C GLU A 417 -0.36 22.77 -3.40
N ILE A 418 -1.47 22.03 -3.38
CA ILE A 418 -1.73 21.00 -2.37
C ILE A 418 -0.60 19.97 -2.34
N ARG A 419 -0.23 19.41 -3.50
CA ARG A 419 0.82 18.39 -3.60
C ARG A 419 2.18 18.90 -3.15
N ALA A 420 2.51 20.17 -3.41
CA ALA A 420 3.78 20.77 -2.98
C ALA A 420 3.95 20.70 -1.45
N THR A 421 2.86 20.74 -0.67
CA THR A 421 2.91 20.63 0.80
C THR A 421 3.27 19.23 1.31
N TRP A 422 3.08 18.19 0.49
CA TRP A 422 3.38 16.81 0.87
C TRP A 422 4.85 16.43 0.71
N LYS A 423 5.58 17.18 -0.13
CA LYS A 423 6.94 16.82 -0.55
C LYS A 423 7.90 16.52 0.61
N PRO A 424 8.01 17.33 1.68
CA PRO A 424 8.94 17.02 2.77
C PRO A 424 8.63 15.70 3.47
N GLY A 425 7.35 15.41 3.70
CA GLY A 425 6.90 14.15 4.31
C GLY A 425 7.14 12.95 3.40
N LEU A 426 6.90 13.10 2.10
CA LEU A 426 7.16 12.05 1.12
C LEU A 426 8.65 11.73 1.00
N ASP A 427 9.53 12.76 0.98
CA ASP A 427 10.97 12.57 0.93
C ASP A 427 11.49 11.81 2.16
N ALA A 428 11.00 12.14 3.35
CA ALA A 428 11.33 11.43 4.60
C ALA A 428 10.80 9.98 4.59
N PHE A 429 9.57 9.77 4.12
CA PHE A 429 9.00 8.43 4.01
C PHE A 429 9.79 7.56 3.03
N LEU A 430 10.21 8.08 1.89
CA LEU A 430 11.01 7.34 0.91
C LEU A 430 12.32 6.83 1.52
N GLN A 431 12.98 7.62 2.38
CA GLN A 431 14.18 7.17 3.11
C GLN A 431 13.88 6.00 4.06
N THR A 432 12.75 6.07 4.79
CA THR A 432 12.31 4.98 5.66
C THR A 432 11.93 3.74 4.86
N ARG A 433 11.11 3.91 3.80
CA ARG A 433 10.65 2.84 2.91
C ARG A 433 11.81 2.02 2.33
N ASN A 434 12.86 2.70 1.84
CA ASN A 434 13.99 2.07 1.18
C ASN A 434 14.75 1.05 2.05
N LYS A 435 14.63 1.11 3.38
CA LYS A 435 15.22 0.13 4.30
C LYS A 435 14.54 -1.25 4.23
N TYR A 436 13.31 -1.31 3.73
CA TYR A 436 12.44 -2.49 3.83
C TYR A 436 12.06 -3.07 2.48
N LEU A 437 12.57 -2.53 1.38
CA LEU A 437 12.27 -3.03 0.05
C LEU A 437 12.93 -4.39 -0.20
N LEU A 438 12.14 -5.33 -0.70
CA LEU A 438 12.56 -6.65 -1.18
C LEU A 438 12.72 -6.66 -2.70
N TYR A 439 12.14 -5.68 -3.39
CA TYR A 439 12.05 -5.64 -4.86
C TYR A 439 12.51 -4.28 -5.40
N GLU A 440 12.97 -4.29 -6.68
CA GLU A 440 13.38 -3.08 -7.42
C GLU A 440 12.17 -2.22 -7.87
#